data_9b4fc3f7c72cae8742f6d9f87bfec1f6
#
_entry.id   9b4fc3f7c72cae8742f6d9f87bfec1f6
#
_cell.length_a   1.000
_cell.length_b   1.000
_cell.length_c   1.000
_cell.angle_alpha   90.00
_cell.angle_beta   90.00
_cell.angle_gamma   90.00
#
_symmetry.space_group_name_H-M   'P 1'
#
loop_
_entity.id
_entity.type
_entity.pdbx_description
1 polymer ?
#
loop_
_entity_poly.entity_id
_entity_poly.type
_entity_poly.pdbx_seq_one_letter_code
_entity_poly.pdbx_strand_id
1 'polypeptide(L)'
;MNPLLPPDDLLRLREALSAADYTSTGIAARIGPEAVAAVKRGDLRGLLRATKPLDPRDRDPLATLIRLFLAGTTEPAETVARALAPLSLEAAVTAGLVEAYGDGLHAGVDLDVYTGHTGRDYWILSDVDVDARPGPLRADHVLGVGNAATTLAQATVRHPVGSALDIGTGCGVQALELSGHAGTVTATDVSDRALRFAATTSILNGLSWELLAGDLDAPVAGRRFDLVVSNPPFVIGPGTTRYTYRDSGRAGDAVCAELAAAAGRLLAEGGTMQFLANWVHVRGEDWMERVTGWVAGTGCDAWIVQRELSDPTEYVDLWMRDAGEPADPARARAWLDWFDAQRIEAVGYGLVTLRRHDRQDPIVRVSDLRAAPRPPTGTDVAAWFERQEWLAHHTDPLAECYTRAPGLRLTQHATHDGSEWSVDTQVLQHDLWSQEVDPVTLALIDGADGTVPIREQIAVLAAAFDTPEPTLAAMAAPVVTQLVERGVLIPVSGRTPS
;
A
#
# COMPACT_ATOMS: atom_id res chain seq x y z
N MET A 1 -7.08 -13.28 22.26
CA MET A 1 -6.03 -14.06 21.56
C MET A 1 -4.76 -14.05 22.40
N ASN A 2 -4.03 -15.17 22.50
CA ASN A 2 -2.80 -15.23 23.29
C ASN A 2 -1.59 -14.84 22.43
N PRO A 3 -0.74 -13.89 22.84
CA PRO A 3 0.50 -13.54 22.15
C PRO A 3 1.51 -14.69 22.21
N LEU A 4 2.66 -14.54 21.52
CA LEU A 4 3.76 -15.53 21.53
C LEU A 4 4.38 -15.68 22.92
N LEU A 5 4.55 -14.57 23.62
CA LEU A 5 5.08 -14.49 24.98
C LEU A 5 3.95 -13.96 25.92
N PRO A 6 3.94 -14.37 27.19
CA PRO A 6 3.10 -13.71 28.19
C PRO A 6 3.33 -12.20 28.22
N PRO A 7 2.31 -11.38 28.56
CA PRO A 7 2.43 -9.92 28.57
C PRO A 7 3.62 -9.39 29.39
N ASP A 8 3.89 -9.97 30.56
CA ASP A 8 5.04 -9.57 31.39
C ASP A 8 6.38 -9.83 30.70
N ASP A 9 6.49 -10.93 29.96
CA ASP A 9 7.70 -11.25 29.21
C ASP A 9 7.86 -10.37 27.97
N LEU A 10 6.74 -9.92 27.35
CA LEU A 10 6.78 -8.92 26.28
C LEU A 10 7.25 -7.56 26.80
N LEU A 11 6.87 -7.17 28.02
CA LEU A 11 7.39 -5.94 28.65
C LEU A 11 8.90 -6.05 28.90
N ARG A 12 9.39 -7.23 29.34
CA ARG A 12 10.85 -7.49 29.49
C ARG A 12 11.57 -7.45 28.15
N LEU A 13 10.99 -8.05 27.09
CA LEU A 13 11.56 -7.97 25.75
C LEU A 13 11.65 -6.52 25.27
N ARG A 14 10.56 -5.75 25.44
CA ARG A 14 10.55 -4.31 25.13
C ARG A 14 11.64 -3.55 25.88
N GLU A 15 11.84 -3.82 27.15
CA GLU A 15 12.91 -3.24 27.95
C GLU A 15 14.29 -3.57 27.38
N ALA A 16 14.53 -4.85 27.01
CA ALA A 16 15.78 -5.28 26.40
C ALA A 16 16.07 -4.57 25.06
N LEU A 17 15.06 -4.51 24.17
CA LEU A 17 15.17 -3.82 22.87
C LEU A 17 15.43 -2.32 23.02
N SER A 18 14.73 -1.68 23.97
CA SER A 18 14.91 -0.26 24.27
C SER A 18 16.30 0.03 24.87
N ALA A 19 16.76 -0.80 25.82
CA ALA A 19 18.06 -0.65 26.46
C ALA A 19 19.23 -0.87 25.48
N ALA A 20 19.03 -1.75 24.49
CA ALA A 20 19.98 -2.00 23.41
C ALA A 20 19.96 -0.93 22.31
N ASP A 21 19.04 0.01 22.33
CA ASP A 21 18.76 0.93 21.22
C ASP A 21 18.48 0.21 19.89
N TYR A 22 17.70 -0.88 19.96
CA TYR A 22 17.28 -1.64 18.77
C TYR A 22 16.17 -0.86 18.05
N THR A 23 16.59 0.24 17.41
CA THR A 23 15.78 1.20 16.66
C THR A 23 16.37 1.42 15.28
N SER A 24 15.61 1.99 14.35
CA SER A 24 16.13 2.32 13.01
C SER A 24 17.35 3.24 13.09
N THR A 25 17.31 4.23 13.99
CA THR A 25 18.43 5.17 14.23
C THR A 25 19.61 4.48 14.89
N GLY A 26 19.39 3.67 15.93
CA GLY A 26 20.44 2.94 16.63
C GLY A 26 21.14 1.93 15.72
N ILE A 27 20.37 1.16 14.95
CA ILE A 27 20.90 0.24 13.96
C ILE A 27 21.72 1.00 12.91
N ALA A 28 21.19 2.09 12.33
CA ALA A 28 21.88 2.88 11.33
C ALA A 28 23.18 3.49 11.85
N ALA A 29 23.18 3.98 13.09
CA ALA A 29 24.37 4.51 13.75
C ALA A 29 25.44 3.41 13.97
N ARG A 30 25.00 2.20 14.31
CA ARG A 30 25.89 1.06 14.59
C ARG A 30 26.55 0.50 13.35
N ILE A 31 25.81 0.36 12.23
CA ILE A 31 26.34 -0.28 11.01
C ILE A 31 26.84 0.73 9.97
N GLY A 32 26.45 1.99 10.06
CA GLY A 32 26.81 3.06 9.14
C GLY A 32 25.97 3.12 7.84
N PRO A 33 25.97 4.26 7.18
CA PRO A 33 25.07 4.53 6.05
C PRO A 33 25.30 3.60 4.84
N GLU A 34 26.54 3.21 4.58
CA GLU A 34 26.88 2.30 3.48
C GLU A 34 26.29 0.90 3.68
N ALA A 35 26.37 0.37 4.92
CA ALA A 35 25.79 -0.93 5.25
C ALA A 35 24.25 -0.85 5.26
N VAL A 36 23.64 0.24 5.73
CA VAL A 36 22.18 0.46 5.61
C VAL A 36 21.73 0.41 4.16
N ALA A 37 22.45 1.10 3.26
CA ALA A 37 22.13 1.08 1.83
C ALA A 37 22.35 -0.31 1.19
N ALA A 38 23.32 -1.09 1.69
CA ALA A 38 23.58 -2.45 1.23
C ALA A 38 22.48 -3.43 1.67
N VAL A 39 22.03 -3.36 2.93
CA VAL A 39 20.93 -4.18 3.48
C VAL A 39 19.66 -4.03 2.66
N LYS A 40 19.31 -2.81 2.25
CA LYS A 40 18.15 -2.55 1.36
C LYS A 40 18.22 -3.27 0.00
N ARG A 41 19.39 -3.73 -0.39
CA ARG A 41 19.63 -4.52 -1.61
C ARG A 41 19.86 -6.00 -1.33
N GLY A 42 19.62 -6.47 -0.10
CA GLY A 42 19.86 -7.85 0.32
C GLY A 42 21.33 -8.18 0.60
N ASP A 43 22.25 -7.19 0.65
CA ASP A 43 23.67 -7.43 0.93
C ASP A 43 23.98 -7.20 2.41
N LEU A 44 24.12 -8.29 3.15
CA LEU A 44 24.39 -8.29 4.60
C LEU A 44 25.88 -8.20 4.96
N ARG A 45 26.81 -8.23 4.00
CA ARG A 45 28.26 -8.27 4.27
C ARG A 45 28.75 -7.07 5.07
N GLY A 46 28.24 -5.86 4.74
CA GLY A 46 28.56 -4.64 5.45
C GLY A 46 28.09 -4.66 6.90
N LEU A 47 26.85 -5.11 7.12
CA LEU A 47 26.23 -5.29 8.43
C LEU A 47 27.04 -6.29 9.29
N LEU A 48 27.34 -7.47 8.75
CA LEU A 48 28.10 -8.50 9.43
C LEU A 48 29.51 -8.01 9.82
N ARG A 49 30.17 -7.25 8.95
CA ARG A 49 31.47 -6.63 9.24
C ARG A 49 31.37 -5.61 10.36
N ALA A 50 30.38 -4.73 10.33
CA ALA A 50 30.20 -3.68 11.33
C ALA A 50 29.83 -4.21 12.71
N THR A 51 29.11 -5.34 12.78
CA THR A 51 28.67 -5.97 14.04
C THR A 51 29.57 -7.10 14.52
N LYS A 52 30.69 -7.39 13.81
CA LYS A 52 31.62 -8.45 14.19
C LYS A 52 32.21 -8.18 15.59
N PRO A 53 32.15 -9.16 16.53
CA PRO A 53 32.81 -9.02 17.81
C PRO A 53 34.32 -8.84 17.64
N LEU A 54 34.89 -7.79 18.22
CA LEU A 54 36.32 -7.54 18.19
C LEU A 54 37.09 -8.39 19.25
N ASP A 55 36.39 -8.74 20.32
CA ASP A 55 36.85 -9.59 21.41
C ASP A 55 35.74 -10.60 21.73
N PRO A 56 36.08 -11.87 22.08
CA PRO A 56 35.12 -12.86 22.58
C PRO A 56 34.33 -12.38 23.82
N ARG A 57 34.81 -11.34 24.50
CA ARG A 57 34.15 -10.70 25.63
C ARG A 57 33.31 -9.50 25.23
N ASP A 58 33.23 -9.20 23.93
CA ASP A 58 32.41 -8.12 23.43
C ASP A 58 30.94 -8.32 23.84
N ARG A 59 30.39 -7.31 24.49
CA ARG A 59 29.10 -7.36 25.17
C ARG A 59 28.10 -6.36 24.56
N ASP A 60 28.25 -6.05 23.26
CA ASP A 60 27.35 -5.17 22.55
C ASP A 60 26.00 -5.86 22.29
N PRO A 61 24.93 -5.55 23.08
CA PRO A 61 23.62 -6.17 22.89
C PRO A 61 23.02 -5.79 21.54
N LEU A 62 23.19 -4.53 21.06
CA LEU A 62 22.67 -4.08 19.79
C LEU A 62 23.28 -4.88 18.63
N ALA A 63 24.61 -5.03 18.62
CA ALA A 63 25.29 -5.82 17.60
C ALA A 63 24.82 -7.29 17.59
N THR A 64 24.54 -7.86 18.76
CA THR A 64 24.03 -9.23 18.89
C THR A 64 22.60 -9.34 18.32
N LEU A 65 21.70 -8.40 18.67
CA LEU A 65 20.32 -8.38 18.16
C LEU A 65 20.29 -8.19 16.64
N ILE A 66 21.14 -7.30 16.11
CA ILE A 66 21.30 -7.10 14.66
C ILE A 66 21.73 -8.38 13.96
N ARG A 67 22.74 -9.08 14.48
CA ARG A 67 23.20 -10.35 13.88
C ARG A 67 22.14 -11.43 13.97
N LEU A 68 21.49 -11.54 15.13
CA LEU A 68 20.49 -12.59 15.39
C LEU A 68 19.23 -12.40 14.50
N PHE A 69 18.64 -11.22 14.54
CA PHE A 69 17.33 -10.98 13.91
C PHE A 69 17.43 -10.43 12.48
N LEU A 70 18.33 -9.49 12.19
CA LEU A 70 18.43 -8.91 10.84
C LEU A 70 19.34 -9.73 9.91
N ALA A 71 20.39 -10.37 10.45
CA ALA A 71 21.30 -11.15 9.61
C ALA A 71 21.08 -12.67 9.71
N GLY A 72 20.19 -13.13 10.59
CA GLY A 72 19.87 -14.55 10.76
C GLY A 72 21.05 -15.42 11.21
N THR A 73 22.03 -14.85 11.91
CA THR A 73 23.21 -15.60 12.35
C THR A 73 22.93 -16.43 13.59
N THR A 74 23.73 -17.48 13.77
CA THR A 74 23.73 -18.26 15.00
C THR A 74 24.70 -17.63 16.02
N GLU A 75 24.19 -17.34 17.22
CA GLU A 75 24.92 -16.67 18.28
C GLU A 75 25.06 -17.55 19.52
N PRO A 76 26.15 -17.42 20.30
CA PRO A 76 26.32 -18.16 21.55
C PRO A 76 25.18 -17.88 22.53
N ALA A 77 24.64 -18.91 23.18
CA ALA A 77 23.51 -18.81 24.11
C ALA A 77 23.70 -17.76 25.22
N GLU A 78 24.93 -17.65 25.77
CA GLU A 78 25.25 -16.64 26.78
C GLU A 78 25.19 -15.23 26.26
N THR A 79 25.56 -15.02 24.98
CA THR A 79 25.49 -13.70 24.31
C THR A 79 24.06 -13.31 24.05
N VAL A 80 23.24 -14.26 23.57
CA VAL A 80 21.79 -14.04 23.36
C VAL A 80 21.07 -13.74 24.68
N ALA A 81 21.37 -14.52 25.74
CA ALA A 81 20.80 -14.31 27.08
C ALA A 81 21.05 -12.87 27.59
N ARG A 82 22.25 -12.34 27.37
CA ARG A 82 22.58 -10.95 27.77
C ARG A 82 21.87 -9.93 26.92
N ALA A 83 21.79 -10.15 25.61
CA ALA A 83 21.13 -9.20 24.69
C ALA A 83 19.62 -9.11 24.92
N LEU A 84 19.00 -10.20 25.38
CA LEU A 84 17.57 -10.25 25.68
C LEU A 84 17.23 -9.91 27.15
N ALA A 85 18.23 -9.74 28.04
CA ALA A 85 17.94 -9.40 29.43
C ALA A 85 17.18 -8.06 29.56
N PRO A 86 16.10 -8.01 30.37
CA PRO A 86 15.71 -8.92 31.46
C PRO A 86 14.78 -10.09 31.05
N LEU A 87 14.45 -10.30 29.78
CA LEU A 87 13.74 -11.50 29.34
C LEU A 87 14.65 -12.71 29.56
N SER A 88 14.13 -13.77 30.20
CA SER A 88 14.91 -15.01 30.41
C SER A 88 15.09 -15.78 29.10
N LEU A 89 16.24 -16.38 28.91
CA LEU A 89 16.51 -17.20 27.74
C LEU A 89 15.53 -18.38 27.63
N GLU A 90 15.15 -18.98 28.76
CA GLU A 90 14.19 -20.07 28.82
C GLU A 90 12.80 -19.61 28.24
N ALA A 91 12.32 -18.42 28.63
CA ALA A 91 11.09 -17.87 28.10
C ALA A 91 11.21 -17.60 26.59
N ALA A 92 12.33 -17.04 26.13
CA ALA A 92 12.57 -16.77 24.72
C ALA A 92 12.58 -18.06 23.87
N VAL A 93 13.23 -19.13 24.36
CA VAL A 93 13.25 -20.44 23.69
C VAL A 93 11.88 -21.11 23.73
N THR A 94 11.21 -21.10 24.87
CA THR A 94 9.88 -21.71 25.02
C THR A 94 8.84 -21.06 24.09
N ALA A 95 8.94 -19.75 23.89
CA ALA A 95 8.08 -19.01 22.98
C ALA A 95 8.44 -19.18 21.49
N GLY A 96 9.59 -19.77 21.18
CA GLY A 96 10.11 -19.86 19.82
C GLY A 96 10.63 -18.54 19.27
N LEU A 97 10.94 -17.56 20.14
CA LEU A 97 11.63 -16.33 19.72
C LEU A 97 13.04 -16.62 19.22
N VAL A 98 13.71 -17.57 19.87
CA VAL A 98 14.99 -18.14 19.48
C VAL A 98 14.96 -19.66 19.59
N GLU A 99 15.73 -20.35 18.76
CA GLU A 99 15.78 -21.81 18.67
C GLU A 99 17.22 -22.31 18.72
N ALA A 100 17.43 -23.51 19.24
CA ALA A 100 18.76 -24.15 19.24
C ALA A 100 19.16 -24.53 17.80
N TYR A 101 20.36 -24.13 17.40
CA TYR A 101 20.95 -24.50 16.12
C TYR A 101 22.46 -24.66 16.22
N GLY A 102 22.95 -25.83 15.87
CA GLY A 102 24.37 -26.17 16.08
C GLY A 102 24.79 -26.08 17.55
N ASP A 103 25.78 -25.26 17.82
CA ASP A 103 26.32 -24.99 19.17
C ASP A 103 25.80 -23.68 19.79
N GLY A 104 24.82 -23.04 19.15
CA GLY A 104 24.26 -21.76 19.56
C GLY A 104 22.74 -21.65 19.38
N LEU A 105 22.29 -20.44 19.27
CA LEU A 105 20.90 -20.08 19.05
C LEU A 105 20.76 -19.21 17.79
N HIS A 106 19.71 -19.44 17.04
CA HIS A 106 19.30 -18.56 15.95
C HIS A 106 17.87 -18.00 16.18
N ALA A 107 17.49 -17.00 15.42
CA ALA A 107 16.13 -16.45 15.47
C ALA A 107 15.11 -17.50 15.03
N GLY A 108 14.08 -17.74 15.84
CA GLY A 108 12.94 -18.60 15.52
C GLY A 108 11.81 -17.84 14.82
N VAL A 109 11.81 -16.51 14.96
CA VAL A 109 10.93 -15.56 14.29
C VAL A 109 11.76 -14.39 13.77
N ASP A 110 11.22 -13.66 12.82
CA ASP A 110 11.76 -12.36 12.45
C ASP A 110 11.29 -11.29 13.46
N LEU A 111 12.21 -10.42 13.87
CA LEU A 111 11.94 -9.26 14.74
C LEU A 111 12.54 -8.03 14.07
N ASP A 112 11.73 -7.34 13.32
CA ASP A 112 12.13 -6.18 12.53
C ASP A 112 11.77 -4.85 13.21
N VAL A 113 12.47 -3.79 12.81
CA VAL A 113 12.18 -2.41 13.19
C VAL A 113 11.51 -1.70 12.02
N TYR A 114 10.22 -1.47 12.15
CA TYR A 114 9.42 -0.75 11.16
C TYR A 114 9.24 0.72 11.56
N THR A 115 9.69 1.64 10.69
CA THR A 115 9.42 3.07 10.88
C THR A 115 8.12 3.44 10.20
N GLY A 116 7.09 3.73 10.98
CA GLY A 116 5.78 4.14 10.49
C GLY A 116 5.77 5.53 9.86
N HIS A 117 4.64 5.92 9.27
CA HIS A 117 4.46 7.21 8.57
C HIS A 117 4.72 8.46 9.46
N THR A 118 4.58 8.34 10.78
CA THR A 118 4.88 9.42 11.74
C THR A 118 6.37 9.55 12.06
N GLY A 119 7.21 8.67 11.53
CA GLY A 119 8.63 8.56 11.89
C GLY A 119 8.89 7.81 13.21
N ARG A 120 7.86 7.25 13.83
CA ARG A 120 8.00 6.40 15.01
C ARG A 120 8.40 4.99 14.60
N ASP A 121 9.38 4.44 15.33
CA ASP A 121 9.77 3.04 15.18
C ASP A 121 8.85 2.12 15.98
N TYR A 122 8.56 0.97 15.39
CA TYR A 122 7.79 -0.12 15.95
C TYR A 122 8.56 -1.44 15.79
N TRP A 123 8.43 -2.33 16.76
CA TRP A 123 8.92 -3.70 16.66
C TRP A 123 7.82 -4.62 16.13
N ILE A 124 8.10 -5.30 15.05
CA ILE A 124 7.16 -6.22 14.41
C ILE A 124 7.75 -7.62 14.45
N LEU A 125 6.91 -8.59 14.79
CA LEU A 125 7.26 -10.01 14.74
C LEU A 125 6.49 -10.69 13.61
N SER A 126 7.21 -11.52 12.86
CA SER A 126 6.67 -12.36 11.79
C SER A 126 7.43 -13.70 11.70
N ASP A 127 7.06 -14.54 10.76
CA ASP A 127 7.87 -15.70 10.44
C ASP A 127 9.16 -15.30 9.70
N VAL A 128 10.22 -16.07 9.92
CA VAL A 128 11.49 -15.88 9.22
C VAL A 128 11.30 -16.16 7.73
N ASP A 129 11.72 -15.22 6.89
CA ASP A 129 11.61 -15.31 5.43
C ASP A 129 12.47 -16.45 4.84
N VAL A 130 12.10 -16.90 3.64
CA VAL A 130 12.81 -17.90 2.85
C VAL A 130 14.24 -17.51 2.53
N ASP A 131 14.51 -16.22 2.35
CA ASP A 131 15.84 -15.70 2.06
C ASP A 131 16.78 -15.86 3.26
N ALA A 132 16.25 -15.79 4.49
CA ALA A 132 17.00 -15.98 5.71
C ALA A 132 17.06 -17.47 6.15
N ARG A 133 16.02 -18.24 5.81
CA ARG A 133 15.96 -19.69 6.12
C ARG A 133 15.43 -20.46 4.90
N PRO A 134 16.33 -20.95 4.02
CA PRO A 134 15.93 -21.74 2.86
C PRO A 134 15.15 -23.00 3.26
N GLY A 135 14.01 -23.23 2.59
CA GLY A 135 13.16 -24.39 2.81
C GLY A 135 11.70 -24.11 2.43
N PRO A 136 10.83 -25.12 2.47
CA PRO A 136 9.42 -24.91 2.20
C PRO A 136 8.78 -24.08 3.32
N LEU A 137 8.02 -23.06 2.95
CA LEU A 137 7.23 -22.27 3.89
C LEU A 137 6.16 -23.12 4.58
N ARG A 138 5.76 -22.71 5.76
CA ARG A 138 4.57 -23.24 6.43
C ARG A 138 3.32 -22.81 5.67
N ALA A 139 2.28 -23.63 5.69
CA ALA A 139 0.99 -23.26 5.08
C ALA A 139 0.35 -22.02 5.76
N ASP A 140 0.59 -21.86 7.08
CA ASP A 140 0.15 -20.72 7.91
C ASP A 140 1.24 -19.67 8.11
N HIS A 141 2.21 -19.56 7.18
CA HIS A 141 3.28 -18.58 7.21
C HIS A 141 2.72 -17.17 7.27
N VAL A 142 3.32 -16.33 8.10
CA VAL A 142 2.95 -14.94 8.30
C VAL A 142 4.08 -14.04 7.84
N LEU A 143 3.84 -13.32 6.75
CA LEU A 143 4.82 -12.39 6.17
C LEU A 143 5.15 -11.24 7.13
N GLY A 144 6.40 -10.80 7.08
CA GLY A 144 6.86 -9.54 7.64
C GLY A 144 6.42 -8.33 6.80
N VAL A 145 7.11 -7.20 7.01
CA VAL A 145 6.81 -5.95 6.31
C VAL A 145 7.35 -6.00 4.88
N GLY A 146 6.48 -6.25 3.92
CA GLY A 146 6.80 -6.23 2.50
C GLY A 146 6.38 -4.95 1.77
N ASN A 147 6.74 -4.86 0.47
CA ASN A 147 6.39 -3.72 -0.39
C ASN A 147 4.88 -3.48 -0.49
N ALA A 148 4.07 -4.54 -0.55
CA ALA A 148 2.62 -4.41 -0.59
C ALA A 148 2.08 -3.72 0.68
N ALA A 149 2.55 -4.15 1.86
CA ALA A 149 2.13 -3.55 3.13
C ALA A 149 2.52 -2.06 3.23
N THR A 150 3.74 -1.70 2.82
CA THR A 150 4.20 -0.30 2.81
C THR A 150 3.48 0.55 1.77
N THR A 151 3.14 0.00 0.60
CA THR A 151 2.36 0.68 -0.43
C THR A 151 0.96 1.01 0.08
N LEU A 152 0.26 0.06 0.71
CA LEU A 152 -1.05 0.31 1.31
C LEU A 152 -0.96 1.34 2.44
N ALA A 153 0.03 1.20 3.32
CA ALA A 153 0.27 2.14 4.40
C ALA A 153 0.45 3.58 3.88
N GLN A 154 1.20 3.78 2.80
CA GLN A 154 1.39 5.10 2.17
C GLN A 154 0.12 5.64 1.50
N ALA A 155 -0.70 4.76 0.93
CA ALA A 155 -1.93 5.13 0.23
C ALA A 155 -3.13 5.35 1.18
N THR A 156 -3.03 4.90 2.44
CA THR A 156 -4.11 5.01 3.42
C THR A 156 -4.34 6.47 3.83
N VAL A 157 -5.61 6.92 3.82
CA VAL A 157 -6.00 8.25 4.29
C VAL A 157 -5.71 8.41 5.79
N ARG A 158 -5.33 9.63 6.23
CA ARG A 158 -4.76 9.89 7.56
C ARG A 158 -5.53 10.89 8.41
N HIS A 159 -6.77 11.20 8.08
CA HIS A 159 -7.58 12.03 8.98
C HIS A 159 -7.92 11.26 10.27
N PRO A 160 -8.07 11.95 11.42
CA PRO A 160 -8.48 11.29 12.66
C PRO A 160 -9.83 10.61 12.52
N VAL A 161 -9.93 9.36 13.00
CA VAL A 161 -11.16 8.56 12.96
C VAL A 161 -11.47 7.96 14.33
N GLY A 162 -12.74 7.71 14.62
CA GLY A 162 -13.16 7.07 15.86
C GLY A 162 -12.84 5.57 15.89
N SER A 163 -13.04 4.89 14.75
CA SER A 163 -12.89 3.44 14.64
C SER A 163 -12.21 3.04 13.32
N ALA A 164 -11.28 2.08 13.40
CA ALA A 164 -10.65 1.51 12.22
C ALA A 164 -10.66 -0.02 12.27
N LEU A 165 -10.69 -0.64 11.08
CA LEU A 165 -10.65 -2.09 10.88
C LEU A 165 -9.51 -2.45 9.92
N ASP A 166 -8.68 -3.42 10.33
CA ASP A 166 -7.67 -4.08 9.49
C ASP A 166 -8.14 -5.51 9.19
N ILE A 167 -8.45 -5.81 7.92
CA ILE A 167 -8.90 -7.14 7.47
C ILE A 167 -7.71 -7.91 6.90
N GLY A 168 -7.41 -9.09 7.48
CA GLY A 168 -6.22 -9.87 7.11
C GLY A 168 -4.95 -9.24 7.69
N THR A 169 -4.95 -9.02 9.01
CA THR A 169 -3.93 -8.20 9.69
C THR A 169 -2.52 -8.77 9.63
N GLY A 170 -2.36 -10.09 9.46
CA GLY A 170 -1.05 -10.73 9.46
C GLY A 170 -0.23 -10.44 10.74
N CYS A 171 0.95 -9.87 10.58
CA CYS A 171 1.80 -9.43 11.70
C CYS A 171 1.39 -8.07 12.30
N GLY A 172 0.33 -7.42 11.80
CA GLY A 172 -0.23 -6.19 12.37
C GLY A 172 0.28 -4.89 11.77
N VAL A 173 0.90 -4.88 10.60
CA VAL A 173 1.48 -3.66 9.97
C VAL A 173 0.43 -2.58 9.79
N GLN A 174 -0.72 -2.91 9.18
CA GLN A 174 -1.77 -1.92 8.94
C GLN A 174 -2.40 -1.46 10.25
N ALA A 175 -2.62 -2.37 11.19
CA ALA A 175 -3.13 -2.01 12.53
C ALA A 175 -2.17 -1.05 13.27
N LEU A 176 -0.85 -1.19 13.12
CA LEU A 176 0.14 -0.22 13.63
C LEU A 176 -0.05 1.16 13.03
N GLU A 177 -0.15 1.23 11.71
CA GLU A 177 -0.34 2.48 10.98
C GLU A 177 -1.66 3.18 11.35
N LEU A 178 -2.74 2.40 11.49
CA LEU A 178 -4.05 2.88 11.91
C LEU A 178 -4.02 3.44 13.34
N SER A 179 -3.23 2.84 14.23
CA SER A 179 -3.12 3.28 15.64
C SER A 179 -2.59 4.70 15.80
N GLY A 180 -1.99 5.27 14.75
CA GLY A 180 -1.49 6.65 14.75
C GLY A 180 -2.59 7.71 14.66
N HIS A 181 -3.82 7.33 14.20
CA HIS A 181 -4.90 8.29 13.95
C HIS A 181 -6.32 7.75 14.20
N ALA A 182 -6.47 6.48 14.59
CA ALA A 182 -7.74 5.89 14.99
C ALA A 182 -7.89 5.84 16.51
N GLY A 183 -9.09 6.14 17.01
CA GLY A 183 -9.42 6.02 18.43
C GLY A 183 -9.46 4.57 18.92
N THR A 184 -9.95 3.66 18.07
CA THR A 184 -9.96 2.21 18.30
C THR A 184 -9.57 1.47 17.04
N VAL A 185 -8.82 0.37 17.21
CA VAL A 185 -8.42 -0.51 16.10
C VAL A 185 -8.92 -1.92 16.37
N THR A 186 -9.72 -2.43 15.44
CA THR A 186 -10.12 -3.84 15.35
C THR A 186 -9.31 -4.46 14.23
N ALA A 187 -8.80 -5.68 14.43
CA ALA A 187 -8.05 -6.40 13.40
C ALA A 187 -8.54 -7.85 13.30
N THR A 188 -8.71 -8.34 12.08
CA THR A 188 -9.20 -9.69 11.82
C THR A 188 -8.20 -10.50 11.00
N ASP A 189 -8.19 -11.82 11.20
CA ASP A 189 -7.43 -12.76 10.38
C ASP A 189 -8.05 -14.15 10.48
N VAL A 190 -7.89 -15.00 9.45
CA VAL A 190 -8.29 -16.41 9.49
C VAL A 190 -7.24 -17.26 10.20
N SER A 191 -5.99 -16.81 10.25
CA SER A 191 -4.87 -17.52 10.84
C SER A 191 -4.71 -17.18 12.31
N ASP A 192 -4.86 -18.19 13.18
CA ASP A 192 -4.54 -18.05 14.61
C ASP A 192 -3.08 -17.63 14.83
N ARG A 193 -2.17 -18.06 13.94
CA ARG A 193 -0.75 -17.67 13.98
C ARG A 193 -0.59 -16.17 13.71
N ALA A 194 -1.24 -15.64 12.68
CA ALA A 194 -1.25 -14.21 12.38
C ALA A 194 -1.75 -13.39 13.57
N LEU A 195 -2.88 -13.79 14.15
CA LEU A 195 -3.45 -13.12 15.33
C LEU A 195 -2.53 -13.18 16.57
N ARG A 196 -1.75 -14.25 16.72
CA ARG A 196 -0.73 -14.33 17.79
C ARG A 196 0.40 -13.35 17.56
N PHE A 197 0.88 -13.20 16.32
CA PHE A 197 1.88 -12.19 15.96
C PHE A 197 1.33 -10.78 16.14
N ALA A 198 0.12 -10.50 15.66
CA ALA A 198 -0.53 -9.20 15.85
C ALA A 198 -0.70 -8.85 17.33
N ALA A 199 -1.12 -9.81 18.17
CA ALA A 199 -1.21 -9.61 19.62
C ALA A 199 0.15 -9.28 20.25
N THR A 200 1.20 -9.98 19.82
CA THR A 200 2.58 -9.75 20.28
C THR A 200 3.06 -8.36 19.84
N THR A 201 2.88 -8.00 18.58
CA THR A 201 3.24 -6.70 18.02
C THR A 201 2.50 -5.56 18.75
N SER A 202 1.20 -5.73 19.01
CA SER A 202 0.38 -4.75 19.73
C SER A 202 0.96 -4.46 21.13
N ILE A 203 1.14 -5.49 21.95
CA ILE A 203 1.62 -5.36 23.34
C ILE A 203 3.06 -4.83 23.36
N LEU A 204 3.94 -5.34 22.51
CA LEU A 204 5.34 -4.94 22.44
C LEU A 204 5.48 -3.44 22.16
N ASN A 205 4.57 -2.86 21.38
CA ASN A 205 4.56 -1.43 21.07
C ASN A 205 3.69 -0.58 22.01
N GLY A 206 3.09 -1.19 23.04
CA GLY A 206 2.23 -0.51 24.02
C GLY A 206 0.91 -0.06 23.43
N LEU A 207 0.40 -0.84 22.45
CA LEU A 207 -0.88 -0.64 21.79
C LEU A 207 -1.90 -1.66 22.28
N SER A 208 -3.17 -1.42 22.00
CA SER A 208 -4.26 -2.33 22.33
C SER A 208 -5.24 -2.42 21.17
N TRP A 209 -5.31 -3.61 20.56
CA TRP A 209 -6.22 -3.91 19.45
C TRP A 209 -7.23 -4.94 19.84
N GLU A 210 -8.43 -4.85 19.29
CA GLU A 210 -9.41 -5.93 19.34
C GLU A 210 -9.08 -6.92 18.21
N LEU A 211 -8.70 -8.16 18.55
CA LEU A 211 -8.29 -9.19 17.62
C LEU A 211 -9.34 -10.27 17.50
N LEU A 212 -9.87 -10.50 16.29
CA LEU A 212 -10.98 -11.40 16.01
C LEU A 212 -10.58 -12.41 14.93
N ALA A 213 -10.85 -13.69 15.19
CA ALA A 213 -10.60 -14.76 14.23
C ALA A 213 -11.77 -14.93 13.27
N GLY A 214 -11.51 -15.04 11.98
CA GLY A 214 -12.49 -15.38 10.95
C GLY A 214 -12.17 -14.85 9.57
N ASP A 215 -12.98 -15.24 8.60
CA ASP A 215 -12.79 -14.93 7.18
C ASP A 215 -13.36 -13.55 6.84
N LEU A 216 -12.54 -12.72 6.23
CA LEU A 216 -12.85 -11.35 5.79
C LEU A 216 -13.59 -10.54 6.87
N ASP A 217 -14.80 -10.08 6.56
CA ASP A 217 -15.64 -9.25 7.44
C ASP A 217 -16.61 -10.05 8.35
N ALA A 218 -16.62 -11.37 8.25
CA ALA A 218 -17.52 -12.21 9.05
C ALA A 218 -17.41 -11.96 10.57
N PRO A 219 -16.20 -11.79 11.17
CA PRO A 219 -16.06 -11.55 12.60
C PRO A 219 -16.65 -10.22 13.09
N VAL A 220 -16.84 -9.26 12.18
CA VAL A 220 -17.36 -7.91 12.48
C VAL A 220 -18.75 -7.67 11.88
N ALA A 221 -19.48 -8.75 11.57
CA ALA A 221 -20.81 -8.64 10.97
C ALA A 221 -21.75 -7.71 11.78
N GLY A 222 -22.40 -6.79 11.07
CA GLY A 222 -23.30 -5.80 11.66
C GLY A 222 -22.61 -4.57 12.28
N ARG A 223 -21.28 -4.52 12.31
CA ARG A 223 -20.51 -3.36 12.76
C ARG A 223 -20.20 -2.44 11.59
N ARG A 224 -19.91 -1.17 11.89
CA ARG A 224 -19.48 -0.16 10.93
C ARG A 224 -18.25 0.57 11.45
N PHE A 225 -17.39 0.97 10.51
CA PHE A 225 -16.12 1.60 10.81
C PHE A 225 -15.94 2.87 9.99
N ASP A 226 -15.20 3.81 10.54
CA ASP A 226 -14.85 5.06 9.82
C ASP A 226 -13.73 4.83 8.81
N LEU A 227 -12.84 3.87 9.08
CA LEU A 227 -11.77 3.50 8.17
C LEU A 227 -11.61 1.97 8.15
N VAL A 228 -11.59 1.39 6.97
CA VAL A 228 -11.33 -0.03 6.74
C VAL A 228 -10.13 -0.16 5.82
N VAL A 229 -9.15 -0.97 6.17
CA VAL A 229 -8.01 -1.30 5.31
C VAL A 229 -7.87 -2.81 5.15
N SER A 230 -7.30 -3.24 4.03
CA SER A 230 -6.96 -4.64 3.82
C SER A 230 -5.80 -4.80 2.85
N ASN A 231 -4.84 -5.64 3.22
CA ASN A 231 -3.89 -6.24 2.29
C ASN A 231 -4.27 -7.72 2.15
N PRO A 232 -5.29 -8.05 1.34
CA PRO A 232 -5.88 -9.38 1.32
C PRO A 232 -5.00 -10.39 0.60
N PRO A 233 -5.26 -11.71 0.73
CA PRO A 233 -4.61 -12.74 -0.07
C PRO A 233 -5.09 -12.68 -1.54
N PHE A 234 -4.61 -11.71 -2.31
CA PHE A 234 -5.10 -11.33 -3.64
C PHE A 234 -4.49 -12.12 -4.81
N VAL A 235 -3.71 -13.18 -4.56
CA VAL A 235 -3.06 -13.92 -5.64
C VAL A 235 -4.08 -14.63 -6.52
N ILE A 236 -4.01 -14.31 -7.82
CA ILE A 236 -4.91 -14.86 -8.83
C ILE A 236 -4.54 -16.30 -9.17
N GLY A 237 -5.48 -17.21 -9.02
CA GLY A 237 -5.27 -18.62 -9.31
C GLY A 237 -6.59 -19.41 -9.37
N PRO A 238 -6.52 -20.75 -9.47
CA PRO A 238 -7.70 -21.60 -9.63
C PRO A 238 -8.55 -21.79 -8.37
N GLY A 239 -8.22 -21.10 -7.25
CA GLY A 239 -8.96 -21.21 -5.99
C GLY A 239 -8.45 -22.33 -5.08
N THR A 240 -7.22 -22.78 -5.24
CA THR A 240 -6.56 -23.69 -4.30
C THR A 240 -5.81 -22.92 -3.23
N THR A 241 -5.89 -23.35 -1.97
CA THR A 241 -5.15 -22.75 -0.86
C THR A 241 -3.92 -23.60 -0.55
N ARG A 242 -2.73 -23.02 -0.66
CA ARG A 242 -1.48 -23.62 -0.21
C ARG A 242 -0.83 -22.81 0.91
N TYR A 243 -0.86 -21.49 0.75
CA TYR A 243 -0.34 -20.53 1.72
C TYR A 243 -1.43 -19.52 2.07
N THR A 244 -1.79 -19.45 3.35
CA THR A 244 -2.90 -18.60 3.82
C THR A 244 -2.68 -17.11 3.55
N TYR A 245 -1.43 -16.64 3.55
CA TYR A 245 -1.12 -15.22 3.36
C TYR A 245 -1.39 -14.70 1.95
N ARG A 246 -1.46 -15.56 0.93
CA ARG A 246 -1.62 -15.15 -0.48
C ARG A 246 -2.78 -15.81 -1.20
N ASP A 247 -3.12 -17.05 -0.81
CA ASP A 247 -4.12 -17.86 -1.49
C ASP A 247 -5.46 -17.76 -0.75
N SER A 248 -6.41 -17.04 -1.32
CA SER A 248 -7.72 -16.79 -0.68
C SER A 248 -8.64 -18.03 -0.66
N GLY A 249 -8.30 -19.10 -1.39
CA GLY A 249 -9.21 -20.22 -1.64
C GLY A 249 -10.32 -19.89 -2.64
N ARG A 250 -10.32 -18.68 -3.20
CA ARG A 250 -11.26 -18.20 -4.22
C ARG A 250 -10.57 -18.14 -5.57
N ALA A 251 -11.31 -18.48 -6.65
CA ALA A 251 -10.74 -18.44 -7.99
C ALA A 251 -10.70 -17.00 -8.52
N GLY A 252 -9.65 -16.70 -9.27
CA GLY A 252 -9.48 -15.41 -9.91
C GLY A 252 -9.40 -14.25 -8.91
N ASP A 253 -10.10 -13.20 -9.20
CA ASP A 253 -10.17 -11.95 -8.41
C ASP A 253 -11.38 -11.88 -7.45
N ALA A 254 -12.01 -13.01 -7.17
CA ALA A 254 -13.25 -13.04 -6.38
C ALA A 254 -13.09 -12.49 -4.97
N VAL A 255 -11.94 -12.68 -4.30
CA VAL A 255 -11.71 -12.12 -2.96
C VAL A 255 -11.73 -10.60 -2.97
N CYS A 256 -11.15 -9.97 -4.00
CA CYS A 256 -11.16 -8.52 -4.15
C CYS A 256 -12.58 -7.99 -4.43
N ALA A 257 -13.33 -8.71 -5.26
CA ALA A 257 -14.74 -8.41 -5.53
C ALA A 257 -15.61 -8.53 -4.26
N GLU A 258 -15.42 -9.58 -3.44
CA GLU A 258 -16.13 -9.75 -2.16
C GLU A 258 -15.82 -8.62 -1.18
N LEU A 259 -14.55 -8.19 -1.07
CA LEU A 259 -14.14 -7.07 -0.25
C LEU A 259 -14.79 -5.76 -0.72
N ALA A 260 -14.73 -5.46 -2.02
CA ALA A 260 -15.36 -4.26 -2.56
C ALA A 260 -16.87 -4.23 -2.26
N ALA A 261 -17.57 -5.34 -2.50
CA ALA A 261 -19.00 -5.47 -2.21
C ALA A 261 -19.34 -5.32 -0.72
N ALA A 262 -18.37 -5.58 0.18
CA ALA A 262 -18.56 -5.42 1.62
C ALA A 262 -18.62 -3.96 2.08
N ALA A 263 -18.08 -3.02 1.31
CA ALA A 263 -17.93 -1.62 1.70
C ALA A 263 -19.24 -0.99 2.20
N GLY A 264 -20.35 -1.19 1.49
CA GLY A 264 -21.65 -0.62 1.85
C GLY A 264 -22.17 -1.05 3.23
N ARG A 265 -21.79 -2.26 3.71
CA ARG A 265 -22.17 -2.76 5.04
C ARG A 265 -21.16 -2.45 6.14
N LEU A 266 -19.86 -2.32 5.77
CA LEU A 266 -18.76 -2.10 6.71
C LEU A 266 -18.52 -0.63 7.05
N LEU A 267 -18.83 0.29 6.13
CA LEU A 267 -18.50 1.69 6.30
C LEU A 267 -19.61 2.43 7.07
N ALA A 268 -19.19 3.24 8.05
CA ALA A 268 -20.00 4.31 8.61
C ALA A 268 -20.23 5.40 7.55
N GLU A 269 -21.13 6.33 7.83
CA GLU A 269 -21.33 7.51 6.97
C GLU A 269 -20.05 8.35 6.92
N GLY A 270 -19.61 8.73 5.71
CA GLY A 270 -18.32 9.39 5.49
C GLY A 270 -17.10 8.47 5.57
N GLY A 271 -17.29 7.21 5.96
CA GLY A 271 -16.21 6.24 6.13
C GLY A 271 -15.54 5.84 4.82
N THR A 272 -14.27 5.45 4.91
CA THR A 272 -13.42 5.07 3.77
C THR A 272 -12.93 3.64 3.91
N MET A 273 -12.93 2.89 2.79
CA MET A 273 -12.31 1.56 2.69
C MET A 273 -11.21 1.59 1.63
N GLN A 274 -10.02 1.06 1.96
CA GLN A 274 -8.89 1.00 1.06
C GLN A 274 -8.23 -0.37 1.13
N PHE A 275 -7.97 -0.96 -0.04
CA PHE A 275 -7.28 -2.25 -0.09
C PHE A 275 -6.50 -2.42 -1.39
N LEU A 276 -5.43 -3.21 -1.31
CA LEU A 276 -4.72 -3.66 -2.49
C LEU A 276 -5.51 -4.77 -3.17
N ALA A 277 -5.49 -4.76 -4.50
CA ALA A 277 -6.22 -5.73 -5.29
C ALA A 277 -5.45 -6.14 -6.54
N ASN A 278 -5.66 -7.39 -6.94
CA ASN A 278 -5.35 -7.87 -8.28
C ASN A 278 -6.66 -8.18 -9.00
N TRP A 279 -6.65 -7.98 -10.32
CA TRP A 279 -7.77 -8.32 -11.20
C TRP A 279 -7.30 -8.87 -12.53
N VAL A 280 -8.17 -9.64 -13.18
CA VAL A 280 -7.85 -10.26 -14.45
C VAL A 280 -8.26 -9.38 -15.62
N HIS A 281 -7.40 -9.33 -16.64
CA HIS A 281 -7.73 -8.85 -17.98
C HIS A 281 -8.10 -10.06 -18.84
N VAL A 282 -9.36 -10.20 -19.19
CA VAL A 282 -9.89 -11.32 -19.99
C VAL A 282 -10.02 -10.89 -21.44
N ARG A 283 -9.58 -11.75 -22.37
CA ARG A 283 -9.64 -11.48 -23.80
C ARG A 283 -11.04 -11.12 -24.26
N GLY A 284 -11.19 -9.92 -24.83
CA GLY A 284 -12.45 -9.41 -25.36
C GLY A 284 -13.40 -8.83 -24.30
N GLU A 285 -12.94 -8.66 -23.05
CA GLU A 285 -13.67 -7.98 -21.98
C GLU A 285 -12.96 -6.68 -21.60
N ASP A 286 -13.73 -5.65 -21.23
CA ASP A 286 -13.16 -4.42 -20.65
C ASP A 286 -12.92 -4.65 -19.16
N TRP A 287 -11.66 -4.60 -18.75
CA TRP A 287 -11.26 -4.75 -17.36
C TRP A 287 -11.81 -3.63 -16.46
N MET A 288 -12.02 -2.43 -17.02
CA MET A 288 -12.59 -1.30 -16.26
C MET A 288 -14.06 -1.57 -15.92
N GLU A 289 -14.83 -2.16 -16.83
CA GLU A 289 -16.20 -2.60 -16.55
C GLU A 289 -16.23 -3.69 -15.48
N ARG A 290 -15.27 -4.63 -15.53
CA ARG A 290 -15.14 -5.71 -14.55
C ARG A 290 -14.98 -5.16 -13.13
N VAL A 291 -13.98 -4.29 -12.89
CA VAL A 291 -13.72 -3.75 -11.55
C VAL A 291 -14.79 -2.75 -11.10
N THR A 292 -15.42 -2.04 -12.04
CA THR A 292 -16.60 -1.21 -11.77
C THR A 292 -17.77 -2.05 -11.27
N GLY A 293 -17.93 -3.26 -11.82
CA GLY A 293 -18.94 -4.22 -11.36
C GLY A 293 -18.79 -4.64 -9.89
N TRP A 294 -17.58 -4.64 -9.33
CA TRP A 294 -17.36 -5.01 -7.93
C TRP A 294 -17.99 -4.05 -6.93
N VAL A 295 -18.07 -2.77 -7.29
CA VAL A 295 -18.59 -1.70 -6.43
C VAL A 295 -20.06 -1.39 -6.70
N ALA A 296 -20.65 -2.02 -7.72
CA ALA A 296 -22.05 -1.82 -8.05
C ALA A 296 -22.97 -2.18 -6.87
N GLY A 297 -23.91 -1.30 -6.55
CA GLY A 297 -24.87 -1.48 -5.47
C GLY A 297 -24.32 -1.28 -4.05
N THR A 298 -23.06 -0.88 -3.87
CA THR A 298 -22.48 -0.58 -2.55
C THR A 298 -22.99 0.75 -1.98
N GLY A 299 -23.43 1.68 -2.84
CA GLY A 299 -23.79 3.05 -2.46
C GLY A 299 -22.58 3.91 -2.07
N CYS A 300 -21.38 3.50 -2.50
CA CYS A 300 -20.14 4.21 -2.20
C CYS A 300 -19.56 4.85 -3.48
N ASP A 301 -18.98 6.04 -3.35
CA ASP A 301 -18.04 6.54 -4.36
C ASP A 301 -16.83 5.61 -4.39
N ALA A 302 -16.23 5.43 -5.56
CA ALA A 302 -15.06 4.57 -5.72
C ALA A 302 -14.03 5.17 -6.67
N TRP A 303 -12.77 5.06 -6.26
CA TRP A 303 -11.61 5.27 -7.13
C TRP A 303 -10.76 4.01 -7.18
N ILE A 304 -10.71 3.40 -8.36
CA ILE A 304 -9.95 2.18 -8.63
C ILE A 304 -8.76 2.55 -9.51
N VAL A 305 -7.55 2.24 -9.04
CA VAL A 305 -6.31 2.68 -9.68
C VAL A 305 -5.47 1.47 -10.07
N GLN A 306 -5.23 1.29 -11.38
CA GLN A 306 -4.25 0.32 -11.88
C GLN A 306 -2.86 0.92 -11.87
N ARG A 307 -1.90 0.23 -11.22
CA ARG A 307 -0.51 0.67 -11.09
C ARG A 307 0.47 -0.17 -11.87
N GLU A 308 0.18 -1.45 -12.01
CA GLU A 308 1.05 -2.41 -12.67
C GLU A 308 0.22 -3.39 -13.49
N LEU A 309 0.86 -4.05 -14.43
CA LEU A 309 0.28 -5.08 -15.27
C LEU A 309 1.36 -6.12 -15.55
N SER A 310 1.07 -7.39 -15.29
CA SER A 310 1.94 -8.52 -15.62
C SER A 310 1.27 -9.43 -16.62
N ASP A 311 2.05 -10.02 -17.53
CA ASP A 311 1.57 -11.17 -18.29
C ASP A 311 1.48 -12.43 -17.41
N PRO A 312 0.73 -13.47 -17.82
CA PRO A 312 0.55 -14.67 -17.02
C PRO A 312 1.86 -15.39 -16.65
N THR A 313 2.87 -15.36 -17.52
CA THR A 313 4.15 -16.04 -17.25
C THR A 313 4.94 -15.32 -16.17
N GLU A 314 5.08 -13.99 -16.30
CA GLU A 314 5.72 -13.16 -15.29
C GLU A 314 5.01 -13.27 -13.94
N TYR A 315 3.67 -13.31 -13.96
CA TYR A 315 2.86 -13.44 -12.76
C TYR A 315 3.11 -14.77 -12.03
N VAL A 316 3.09 -15.87 -12.75
CA VAL A 316 3.36 -17.20 -12.18
C VAL A 316 4.78 -17.29 -11.66
N ASP A 317 5.77 -16.80 -12.41
CA ASP A 317 7.18 -16.79 -12.00
C ASP A 317 7.42 -15.97 -10.74
N LEU A 318 6.75 -14.81 -10.60
CA LEU A 318 6.80 -13.97 -9.41
C LEU A 318 6.35 -14.74 -8.17
N TRP A 319 5.14 -15.32 -8.25
CA TRP A 319 4.53 -15.97 -7.09
C TRP A 319 5.11 -17.35 -6.75
N MET A 320 5.73 -18.02 -7.72
CA MET A 320 6.52 -19.23 -7.45
C MET A 320 7.81 -18.91 -6.69
N ARG A 321 8.46 -17.78 -7.03
CA ARG A 321 9.67 -17.32 -6.30
C ARG A 321 9.34 -16.80 -4.91
N ASP A 322 8.27 -16.01 -4.77
CA ASP A 322 7.79 -15.50 -3.48
C ASP A 322 7.56 -16.62 -2.44
N ALA A 323 7.07 -17.77 -2.89
CA ALA A 323 6.85 -18.91 -2.01
C ALA A 323 8.12 -19.69 -1.65
N GLY A 324 9.30 -19.29 -2.13
CA GLY A 324 10.54 -20.08 -1.96
C GLY A 324 10.44 -21.48 -2.56
N GLU A 325 9.52 -21.70 -3.49
CA GLU A 325 9.34 -23.01 -4.10
C GLU A 325 10.42 -23.22 -5.17
N PRO A 326 11.14 -24.34 -5.12
CA PRO A 326 11.98 -24.71 -6.24
C PRO A 326 11.13 -24.76 -7.50
N ALA A 327 11.70 -24.41 -8.65
CA ALA A 327 11.00 -24.45 -9.92
C ALA A 327 10.26 -25.80 -10.08
N ASP A 328 8.94 -25.75 -9.95
CA ASP A 328 8.03 -26.88 -10.24
C ASP A 328 7.36 -26.64 -11.59
N PRO A 329 7.94 -27.16 -12.69
CA PRO A 329 7.42 -26.92 -14.03
C PRO A 329 6.00 -27.45 -14.22
N ALA A 330 5.61 -28.49 -13.48
CA ALA A 330 4.27 -29.07 -13.59
C ALA A 330 3.22 -28.13 -12.99
N ARG A 331 3.55 -27.53 -11.84
CA ARG A 331 2.68 -26.54 -11.17
C ARG A 331 2.57 -25.25 -11.99
N ALA A 332 3.69 -24.72 -12.44
CA ALA A 332 3.70 -23.52 -13.28
C ALA A 332 2.85 -23.73 -14.53
N ARG A 333 3.01 -24.90 -15.20
CA ARG A 333 2.21 -25.28 -16.36
C ARG A 333 0.71 -25.36 -16.02
N ALA A 334 0.34 -26.04 -14.94
CA ALA A 334 -1.07 -26.18 -14.56
C ALA A 334 -1.72 -24.81 -14.26
N TRP A 335 -0.94 -23.88 -13.72
CA TRP A 335 -1.42 -22.52 -13.44
C TRP A 335 -1.59 -21.72 -14.74
N LEU A 336 -0.62 -21.81 -15.68
CA LEU A 336 -0.73 -21.19 -17.00
C LEU A 336 -1.87 -21.81 -17.83
N ASP A 337 -2.04 -23.13 -17.81
CA ASP A 337 -3.17 -23.82 -18.50
C ASP A 337 -4.52 -23.31 -17.95
N TRP A 338 -4.60 -22.99 -16.64
CA TRP A 338 -5.80 -22.39 -16.05
C TRP A 338 -6.02 -20.96 -16.55
N PHE A 339 -4.97 -20.11 -16.65
CA PHE A 339 -5.08 -18.78 -17.25
C PHE A 339 -5.58 -18.84 -18.69
N ASP A 340 -5.02 -19.76 -19.49
CA ASP A 340 -5.45 -19.98 -20.89
C ASP A 340 -6.92 -20.39 -20.97
N ALA A 341 -7.35 -21.34 -20.12
CA ALA A 341 -8.75 -21.81 -20.07
C ALA A 341 -9.72 -20.67 -19.68
N GLN A 342 -9.30 -19.74 -18.84
CA GLN A 342 -10.08 -18.55 -18.47
C GLN A 342 -9.90 -17.38 -19.44
N ARG A 343 -9.10 -17.53 -20.50
CA ARG A 343 -8.75 -16.48 -21.49
C ARG A 343 -8.14 -15.23 -20.85
N ILE A 344 -7.40 -15.39 -19.77
CA ILE A 344 -6.74 -14.29 -19.06
C ILE A 344 -5.46 -13.93 -19.82
N GLU A 345 -5.35 -12.66 -20.24
CA GLU A 345 -4.22 -12.14 -21.00
C GLU A 345 -3.23 -11.38 -20.12
N ALA A 346 -3.69 -10.85 -19.00
CA ALA A 346 -2.85 -10.13 -18.05
C ALA A 346 -3.50 -10.08 -16.66
N VAL A 347 -2.70 -9.73 -15.66
CA VAL A 347 -3.14 -9.44 -14.30
C VAL A 347 -2.78 -8.00 -13.95
N GLY A 348 -3.80 -7.20 -13.62
CA GLY A 348 -3.63 -5.85 -13.10
C GLY A 348 -3.41 -5.85 -11.60
N TYR A 349 -2.58 -4.92 -11.12
CA TYR A 349 -2.34 -4.66 -9.71
C TYR A 349 -2.71 -3.23 -9.38
N GLY A 350 -3.34 -3.02 -8.25
CA GLY A 350 -3.70 -1.68 -7.88
C GLY A 350 -4.30 -1.48 -6.51
N LEU A 351 -4.90 -0.30 -6.37
CA LEU A 351 -5.56 0.17 -5.16
C LEU A 351 -7.04 0.39 -5.44
N VAL A 352 -7.89 -0.12 -4.57
CA VAL A 352 -9.31 0.16 -4.55
C VAL A 352 -9.62 1.02 -3.34
N THR A 353 -10.23 2.18 -3.57
CA THR A 353 -10.73 3.06 -2.50
C THR A 353 -12.21 3.30 -2.69
N LEU A 354 -12.99 3.06 -1.62
CA LEU A 354 -14.42 3.35 -1.57
C LEU A 354 -14.69 4.33 -0.43
N ARG A 355 -15.58 5.29 -0.65
CA ARG A 355 -16.04 6.23 0.38
C ARG A 355 -17.57 6.23 0.43
N ARG A 356 -18.13 5.95 1.60
CA ARG A 356 -19.56 5.99 1.80
C ARG A 356 -20.05 7.41 2.07
N HIS A 357 -21.13 7.77 1.45
CA HIS A 357 -21.90 8.99 1.72
C HIS A 357 -23.39 8.76 1.34
N ASP A 358 -24.23 9.76 1.56
CA ASP A 358 -25.68 9.72 1.33
C ASP A 358 -26.13 10.06 -0.11
N ARG A 359 -25.19 10.22 -1.06
CA ARG A 359 -25.49 10.51 -2.46
C ARG A 359 -26.23 9.34 -3.12
N GLN A 360 -27.29 9.66 -3.89
CA GLN A 360 -28.06 8.62 -4.60
C GLN A 360 -27.29 8.02 -5.78
N ASP A 361 -26.48 8.84 -6.47
CA ASP A 361 -25.68 8.42 -7.63
C ASP A 361 -24.19 8.43 -7.27
N PRO A 362 -23.62 7.31 -6.87
CA PRO A 362 -22.20 7.21 -6.53
C PRO A 362 -21.29 7.51 -7.73
N ILE A 363 -20.19 8.18 -7.46
CA ILE A 363 -19.15 8.44 -8.46
C ILE A 363 -18.17 7.30 -8.49
N VAL A 364 -18.14 6.54 -9.57
CA VAL A 364 -17.15 5.45 -9.78
C VAL A 364 -16.19 5.86 -10.89
N ARG A 365 -14.91 5.84 -10.59
CA ARG A 365 -13.84 6.16 -11.54
C ARG A 365 -12.77 5.08 -11.50
N VAL A 366 -12.33 4.68 -12.69
CA VAL A 366 -11.20 3.76 -12.88
C VAL A 366 -10.10 4.53 -13.60
N SER A 367 -8.88 4.42 -13.11
CA SER A 367 -7.72 5.12 -13.64
C SER A 367 -6.57 4.16 -13.90
N ASP A 368 -6.00 4.21 -15.10
CA ASP A 368 -4.74 3.54 -15.42
C ASP A 368 -3.58 4.52 -15.16
N LEU A 369 -2.88 4.32 -14.05
CA LEU A 369 -1.78 5.16 -13.60
C LEU A 369 -0.42 4.44 -13.70
N ARG A 370 -0.27 3.50 -14.63
CA ARG A 370 1.00 2.77 -14.83
C ARG A 370 2.15 3.69 -15.25
N ALA A 371 1.84 4.77 -15.96
CA ALA A 371 2.82 5.79 -16.35
C ALA A 371 3.03 6.89 -15.30
N ALA A 372 2.37 6.84 -14.17
CA ALA A 372 2.51 7.86 -13.14
C ALA A 372 3.89 7.80 -12.48
N PRO A 373 4.51 8.96 -12.16
CA PRO A 373 5.85 9.01 -11.57
C PRO A 373 5.98 8.32 -10.21
N ARG A 374 4.89 8.23 -9.46
CA ARG A 374 4.81 7.62 -8.13
C ARG A 374 3.43 6.99 -7.88
N PRO A 375 3.29 6.08 -6.92
CA PRO A 375 1.98 5.63 -6.47
C PRO A 375 1.21 6.76 -5.75
N PRO A 376 -0.14 6.69 -5.71
CA PRO A 376 -0.94 7.61 -4.91
C PRO A 376 -0.69 7.43 -3.42
N THR A 377 -0.64 8.55 -2.71
CA THR A 377 -0.58 8.61 -1.24
C THR A 377 -1.97 8.83 -0.65
N GLY A 378 -2.12 8.66 0.67
CA GLY A 378 -3.37 8.95 1.36
C GLY A 378 -3.85 10.40 1.17
N THR A 379 -2.92 11.35 1.04
CA THR A 379 -3.23 12.75 0.74
C THR A 379 -3.80 12.91 -0.67
N ASP A 380 -3.23 12.21 -1.66
CA ASP A 380 -3.77 12.24 -3.04
C ASP A 380 -5.17 11.66 -3.11
N VAL A 381 -5.38 10.55 -2.38
CA VAL A 381 -6.70 9.89 -2.31
C VAL A 381 -7.74 10.81 -1.68
N ALA A 382 -7.43 11.42 -0.53
CA ALA A 382 -8.33 12.35 0.13
C ALA A 382 -8.68 13.54 -0.78
N ALA A 383 -7.66 14.18 -1.36
CA ALA A 383 -7.83 15.31 -2.27
C ALA A 383 -8.61 14.93 -3.54
N TRP A 384 -8.47 13.68 -4.03
CA TRP A 384 -9.28 13.22 -5.17
C TRP A 384 -10.77 13.19 -4.82
N PHE A 385 -11.15 12.61 -3.67
CA PHE A 385 -12.56 12.60 -3.24
C PHE A 385 -13.11 13.98 -2.97
N GLU A 386 -12.32 14.90 -2.40
CA GLU A 386 -12.72 16.30 -2.22
C GLU A 386 -13.01 16.98 -3.55
N ARG A 387 -12.17 16.76 -4.57
CA ARG A 387 -12.39 17.30 -5.92
C ARG A 387 -13.64 16.71 -6.59
N GLN A 388 -13.90 15.41 -6.42
CA GLN A 388 -15.13 14.79 -6.94
C GLN A 388 -16.38 15.38 -6.28
N GLU A 389 -16.34 15.62 -4.99
CA GLU A 389 -17.42 16.25 -4.24
C GLU A 389 -17.64 17.70 -4.71
N TRP A 390 -16.54 18.44 -4.89
CA TRP A 390 -16.61 19.80 -5.44
C TRP A 390 -17.25 19.82 -6.84
N LEU A 391 -16.78 18.96 -7.75
CA LEU A 391 -17.32 18.85 -9.13
C LEU A 391 -18.81 18.48 -9.14
N ALA A 392 -19.25 17.67 -8.22
CA ALA A 392 -20.67 17.31 -8.12
C ALA A 392 -21.59 18.49 -7.74
N HIS A 393 -21.05 19.48 -7.01
CA HIS A 393 -21.79 20.69 -6.63
C HIS A 393 -21.62 21.85 -7.62
N HIS A 394 -20.62 21.80 -8.50
CA HIS A 394 -20.28 22.85 -9.46
C HIS A 394 -20.44 22.32 -10.89
N THR A 395 -21.67 22.27 -11.37
CA THR A 395 -22.04 21.64 -12.65
C THR A 395 -21.59 22.41 -13.89
N ASP A 396 -21.25 23.71 -13.77
CA ASP A 396 -20.65 24.52 -14.82
C ASP A 396 -19.21 24.88 -14.51
N PRO A 397 -18.24 24.01 -14.87
CA PRO A 397 -16.83 24.23 -14.55
C PRO A 397 -16.23 25.47 -15.23
N LEU A 398 -16.88 26.01 -16.28
CA LEU A 398 -16.41 27.20 -16.97
C LEU A 398 -16.76 28.48 -16.23
N ALA A 399 -17.75 28.45 -15.34
CA ALA A 399 -18.15 29.61 -14.54
C ALA A 399 -17.19 29.89 -13.36
N GLU A 400 -16.32 28.96 -13.04
CA GLU A 400 -15.47 28.99 -11.86
C GLU A 400 -14.07 29.56 -12.16
N CYS A 401 -13.42 30.09 -11.10
CA CYS A 401 -12.04 30.53 -11.14
C CYS A 401 -11.11 29.44 -10.60
N TYR A 402 -9.96 29.26 -11.22
CA TYR A 402 -8.97 28.25 -10.81
C TYR A 402 -7.57 28.84 -10.73
N THR A 403 -6.78 28.26 -9.84
CA THR A 403 -5.32 28.42 -9.86
C THR A 403 -4.68 27.15 -10.38
N ARG A 404 -3.47 27.28 -10.93
CA ARG A 404 -2.64 26.14 -11.32
C ARG A 404 -2.10 25.42 -10.08
N ALA A 405 -2.05 24.11 -10.15
CA ALA A 405 -1.33 23.33 -9.16
C ALA A 405 0.16 23.68 -9.13
N PRO A 406 0.82 23.69 -7.98
CA PRO A 406 2.27 23.82 -7.90
C PRO A 406 2.95 22.56 -8.48
N GLY A 407 4.17 22.72 -9.00
CA GLY A 407 4.97 21.58 -9.46
C GLY A 407 4.61 20.99 -10.82
N LEU A 408 3.75 21.66 -11.60
CA LEU A 408 3.51 21.26 -13.00
C LEU A 408 4.80 21.26 -13.80
N ARG A 409 5.00 20.24 -14.62
CA ARG A 409 6.13 20.12 -15.55
C ARG A 409 5.61 19.95 -16.96
N LEU A 410 6.17 20.74 -17.89
CA LEU A 410 5.89 20.63 -19.32
C LEU A 410 7.13 20.09 -20.03
N THR A 411 6.96 19.01 -20.80
CA THR A 411 7.96 18.49 -21.70
C THR A 411 7.45 18.67 -23.12
N GLN A 412 8.26 19.29 -23.99
CA GLN A 412 7.94 19.49 -25.40
C GLN A 412 8.90 18.66 -26.26
N HIS A 413 8.33 17.93 -27.20
CA HIS A 413 9.09 17.23 -28.24
C HIS A 413 8.93 18.03 -29.52
N ALA A 414 10.04 18.37 -30.14
CA ALA A 414 10.08 19.15 -31.36
C ALA A 414 10.94 18.46 -32.42
N THR A 415 10.49 18.53 -33.67
CA THR A 415 11.22 18.06 -34.83
C THR A 415 11.74 19.24 -35.67
N HIS A 416 12.93 19.15 -36.19
CA HIS A 416 13.50 20.15 -37.11
C HIS A 416 13.29 19.69 -38.55
N ASP A 417 12.53 20.44 -39.34
CA ASP A 417 12.21 20.10 -40.74
C ASP A 417 13.29 20.47 -41.77
N GLY A 418 14.39 21.03 -41.29
CA GLY A 418 15.49 21.58 -42.10
C GLY A 418 15.48 23.11 -42.22
N SER A 419 14.37 23.76 -41.83
CA SER A 419 14.21 25.21 -41.78
C SER A 419 13.94 25.75 -40.37
N GLU A 420 13.06 25.08 -39.61
CA GLU A 420 12.66 25.49 -38.28
C GLU A 420 12.32 24.30 -37.37
N TRP A 421 12.24 24.59 -36.07
CA TRP A 421 11.75 23.63 -35.07
C TRP A 421 10.22 23.75 -34.95
N SER A 422 9.52 22.62 -35.11
CA SER A 422 8.09 22.52 -34.82
C SER A 422 7.87 21.65 -33.59
N VAL A 423 6.97 22.07 -32.69
CA VAL A 423 6.60 21.27 -31.53
C VAL A 423 5.56 20.24 -31.98
N ASP A 424 5.92 18.96 -31.87
CA ASP A 424 5.04 17.86 -32.29
C ASP A 424 4.12 17.43 -31.17
N THR A 425 4.67 17.31 -29.94
CA THR A 425 3.89 16.91 -28.76
C THR A 425 4.29 17.71 -27.53
N GLN A 426 3.31 17.95 -26.67
CA GLN A 426 3.48 18.60 -25.38
C GLN A 426 2.92 17.69 -24.30
N VAL A 427 3.74 17.28 -23.33
CA VAL A 427 3.34 16.40 -22.23
C VAL A 427 3.37 17.16 -20.94
N LEU A 428 2.20 17.34 -20.34
CA LEU A 428 2.05 17.89 -19.01
C LEU A 428 2.14 16.78 -17.96
N GLN A 429 2.95 17.01 -16.95
CA GLN A 429 3.11 16.10 -15.82
C GLN A 429 2.78 16.80 -14.51
N HIS A 430 2.02 16.14 -13.67
CA HIS A 430 1.70 16.56 -12.32
C HIS A 430 1.47 15.34 -11.44
N ASP A 431 2.20 15.23 -10.34
CA ASP A 431 2.09 14.16 -9.33
C ASP A 431 1.77 12.75 -9.86
N LEU A 432 0.50 12.44 -10.05
CA LEU A 432 0.02 11.12 -10.50
C LEU A 432 -0.25 11.06 -12.00
N TRP A 433 -0.22 12.20 -12.71
CA TRP A 433 -0.72 12.28 -14.07
C TRP A 433 0.38 12.70 -15.03
N SER A 434 0.41 12.05 -16.17
CA SER A 434 1.20 12.43 -17.34
C SER A 434 0.29 12.33 -18.54
N GLN A 435 0.09 13.43 -19.25
CA GLN A 435 -0.81 13.48 -20.39
C GLN A 435 -0.31 14.41 -21.47
N GLU A 436 -0.60 14.07 -22.72
CA GLU A 436 -0.44 14.96 -23.82
C GLU A 436 -1.50 16.09 -23.75
N VAL A 437 -1.06 17.32 -24.03
CA VAL A 437 -1.93 18.51 -24.00
C VAL A 437 -1.79 19.26 -25.32
N ASP A 438 -2.92 19.75 -25.82
CA ASP A 438 -2.95 20.62 -26.99
C ASP A 438 -2.67 22.09 -26.58
N PRO A 439 -2.34 22.98 -27.56
CA PRO A 439 -2.02 24.36 -27.25
C PRO A 439 -3.16 25.15 -26.58
N VAL A 440 -4.41 24.81 -26.84
CA VAL A 440 -5.58 25.48 -26.21
C VAL A 440 -5.68 25.08 -24.74
N THR A 441 -5.56 23.80 -24.46
CA THR A 441 -5.53 23.27 -23.08
C THR A 441 -4.38 23.89 -22.27
N LEU A 442 -3.19 24.00 -22.87
CA LEU A 442 -2.05 24.64 -22.21
C LEU A 442 -2.31 26.12 -21.94
N ALA A 443 -2.90 26.86 -22.90
CA ALA A 443 -3.25 28.26 -22.72
C ALA A 443 -4.32 28.48 -21.62
N LEU A 444 -5.30 27.57 -21.50
CA LEU A 444 -6.26 27.58 -20.40
C LEU A 444 -5.59 27.37 -19.03
N ILE A 445 -4.64 26.44 -18.96
CA ILE A 445 -3.87 26.20 -17.73
C ILE A 445 -3.01 27.42 -17.39
N ASP A 446 -2.33 28.01 -18.37
CA ASP A 446 -1.48 29.19 -18.17
C ASP A 446 -2.28 30.43 -17.75
N GLY A 447 -3.50 30.59 -18.23
CA GLY A 447 -4.41 31.66 -17.83
C GLY A 447 -5.04 31.47 -16.45
N ALA A 448 -4.97 30.30 -15.85
CA ALA A 448 -5.60 29.99 -14.57
C ALA A 448 -4.78 30.58 -13.39
N ASP A 449 -4.97 31.87 -13.11
CA ASP A 449 -4.31 32.62 -12.03
C ASP A 449 -5.23 32.92 -10.81
N GLY A 450 -6.47 32.44 -10.86
CA GLY A 450 -7.49 32.62 -9.83
C GLY A 450 -8.27 33.92 -9.95
N THR A 451 -8.01 34.78 -10.94
CA THR A 451 -8.61 36.12 -11.03
C THR A 451 -9.88 36.17 -11.84
N VAL A 452 -9.97 35.40 -12.94
CA VAL A 452 -11.10 35.38 -13.85
C VAL A 452 -11.66 33.99 -14.08
N PRO A 453 -12.96 33.83 -14.32
CA PRO A 453 -13.56 32.54 -14.69
C PRO A 453 -12.99 32.03 -16.02
N ILE A 454 -12.92 30.68 -16.16
CA ILE A 454 -12.47 30.05 -17.41
C ILE A 454 -13.29 30.52 -18.63
N ARG A 455 -14.59 30.82 -18.47
CA ARG A 455 -15.45 31.32 -19.53
C ARG A 455 -14.92 32.61 -20.16
N GLU A 456 -14.39 33.55 -19.36
CA GLU A 456 -13.80 34.79 -19.87
C GLU A 456 -12.48 34.52 -20.61
N GLN A 457 -11.69 33.55 -20.15
CA GLN A 457 -10.47 33.13 -20.87
C GLN A 457 -10.82 32.50 -22.23
N ILE A 458 -11.89 31.69 -22.30
CA ILE A 458 -12.37 31.07 -23.53
C ILE A 458 -12.74 32.15 -24.56
N ALA A 459 -13.37 33.24 -24.17
CA ALA A 459 -13.72 34.33 -25.08
C ALA A 459 -12.47 34.95 -25.76
N VAL A 460 -11.38 35.09 -25.01
CA VAL A 460 -10.08 35.57 -25.52
C VAL A 460 -9.42 34.53 -26.44
N LEU A 461 -9.39 33.26 -26.02
CA LEU A 461 -8.82 32.18 -26.80
C LEU A 461 -9.57 31.89 -28.08
N ALA A 462 -10.89 32.02 -28.10
CA ALA A 462 -11.75 31.89 -29.29
C ALA A 462 -11.29 32.82 -30.41
N ALA A 463 -10.98 34.07 -30.09
CA ALA A 463 -10.44 35.04 -31.04
C ALA A 463 -9.02 34.69 -31.48
N ALA A 464 -8.17 34.21 -30.56
CA ALA A 464 -6.78 33.88 -30.87
C ALA A 464 -6.64 32.63 -31.76
N PHE A 465 -7.52 31.63 -31.59
CA PHE A 465 -7.50 30.36 -32.34
C PHE A 465 -8.54 30.35 -33.52
N ASP A 466 -9.15 31.48 -33.86
CA ASP A 466 -10.14 31.61 -34.91
C ASP A 466 -11.26 30.53 -34.81
N THR A 467 -11.74 30.30 -33.61
CA THR A 467 -12.75 29.28 -33.29
C THR A 467 -13.98 29.98 -32.66
N PRO A 468 -15.22 29.66 -33.06
CA PRO A 468 -16.40 30.24 -32.44
C PRO A 468 -16.44 29.94 -30.92
N GLU A 469 -16.66 30.96 -30.10
CA GLU A 469 -16.67 30.85 -28.63
C GLU A 469 -17.56 29.71 -28.09
N PRO A 470 -18.82 29.51 -28.60
CA PRO A 470 -19.64 28.40 -28.12
C PRO A 470 -19.06 27.02 -28.42
N THR A 471 -18.36 26.89 -29.55
CA THR A 471 -17.69 25.65 -29.94
C THR A 471 -16.50 25.37 -29.00
N LEU A 472 -15.67 26.39 -28.78
CA LEU A 472 -14.52 26.26 -27.88
C LEU A 472 -14.97 25.99 -26.45
N ALA A 473 -16.04 26.63 -25.97
CA ALA A 473 -16.60 26.36 -24.63
C ALA A 473 -17.10 24.92 -24.48
N ALA A 474 -17.77 24.39 -25.49
CA ALA A 474 -18.27 23.02 -25.48
C ALA A 474 -17.12 22.01 -25.47
N MET A 475 -16.00 22.28 -26.14
CA MET A 475 -14.80 21.47 -26.13
C MET A 475 -14.01 21.58 -24.81
N ALA A 476 -13.93 22.78 -24.23
CA ALA A 476 -13.18 23.06 -23.03
C ALA A 476 -13.82 22.52 -21.74
N ALA A 477 -15.17 22.50 -21.66
CA ALA A 477 -15.85 22.07 -20.43
C ALA A 477 -15.42 20.67 -19.92
N PRO A 478 -15.41 19.60 -20.73
CA PRO A 478 -14.94 18.29 -20.28
C PRO A 478 -13.43 18.29 -19.95
N VAL A 479 -12.62 19.07 -20.65
CA VAL A 479 -11.18 19.20 -20.39
C VAL A 479 -10.95 19.87 -19.04
N VAL A 480 -11.62 20.97 -18.73
CA VAL A 480 -11.53 21.65 -17.43
C VAL A 480 -11.98 20.73 -16.30
N THR A 481 -13.09 20.00 -16.48
CA THR A 481 -13.53 18.99 -15.52
C THR A 481 -12.42 17.97 -15.24
N GLN A 482 -11.80 17.44 -16.28
CA GLN A 482 -10.71 16.47 -16.16
C GLN A 482 -9.47 17.08 -15.48
N LEU A 483 -9.12 18.33 -15.80
CA LEU A 483 -7.98 19.02 -15.17
C LEU A 483 -8.24 19.26 -13.67
N VAL A 484 -9.46 19.55 -13.27
CA VAL A 484 -9.86 19.64 -11.85
C VAL A 484 -9.81 18.26 -11.19
N GLU A 485 -10.40 17.25 -11.80
CA GLU A 485 -10.37 15.87 -11.30
C GLU A 485 -8.94 15.39 -11.05
N ARG A 486 -8.01 15.72 -11.95
CA ARG A 486 -6.59 15.39 -11.85
C ARG A 486 -5.79 16.31 -10.92
N GLY A 487 -6.39 17.36 -10.40
CA GLY A 487 -5.75 18.32 -9.52
C GLY A 487 -4.76 19.25 -10.22
N VAL A 488 -4.83 19.38 -11.55
CA VAL A 488 -4.03 20.35 -12.35
C VAL A 488 -4.58 21.75 -12.16
N LEU A 489 -5.91 21.88 -12.18
CA LEU A 489 -6.63 23.08 -11.84
C LEU A 489 -7.24 22.96 -10.44
N ILE A 490 -6.95 23.94 -9.59
CA ILE A 490 -7.41 24.00 -8.21
C ILE A 490 -8.47 25.09 -8.10
N PRO A 491 -9.72 24.77 -7.73
CA PRO A 491 -10.76 25.78 -7.55
C PRO A 491 -10.38 26.82 -6.49
N VAL A 492 -10.69 28.09 -6.75
CA VAL A 492 -10.48 29.17 -5.78
C VAL A 492 -11.68 29.18 -4.82
N SER A 493 -11.46 28.72 -3.58
CA SER A 493 -12.47 28.72 -2.53
C SER A 493 -12.86 30.17 -2.16
N GLY A 494 -14.15 30.51 -2.20
CA GLY A 494 -14.68 31.72 -1.56
C GLY A 494 -15.15 32.88 -2.43
N ARG A 495 -15.31 32.74 -3.73
CA ARG A 495 -16.10 33.68 -4.50
C ARG A 495 -17.50 33.11 -4.76
N THR A 496 -18.50 33.58 -4.00
CA THR A 496 -19.89 33.53 -4.43
C THR A 496 -20.00 34.35 -5.73
N PRO A 497 -20.59 33.82 -6.80
CA PRO A 497 -20.87 34.64 -7.99
C PRO A 497 -21.71 35.83 -7.56
N SER A 498 -21.25 37.02 -7.90
CA SER A 498 -21.98 38.30 -7.72
C SER A 498 -23.13 38.39 -8.67
#